data_53a53c5804d085ccb67d6c298934804f
#
_entry.id   53a53c5804d085ccb67d6c298934804f
#
_cell.length_a   1.000
_cell.length_b   1.000
_cell.length_c   1.000
_cell.angle_alpha   90.00
_cell.angle_beta   90.00
_cell.angle_gamma   90.00
#
_symmetry.space_group_name_H-M   'P 1'
#
loop_
_entity.id
_entity.type
_entity.pdbx_description
1 polymer ?
#
loop_
_entity_poly.entity_id
_entity_poly.type
_entity_poly.pdbx_seq_one_letter_code
_entity_poly.pdbx_strand_id
1 'polypeptide(L)'
;MKLLGISQFLLIVSLHVYGQDPTTIRKTQYNLDKGIAIEGYDPVAYFKQQKAIKGKKGLAVYDEGATYYFSSQENKEVFKKNPSIYEPQYGGWCAYAMGLGGEKVSVDPETFKIVNNKLYLFYNRFFNNTLKSWNKDERNLNTKADQNWNKFLNSQTKP
;
A
#
# COMPACT_ATOMS: atom_id res chain seq x y z
N MET A 1 -7.46 -43.90 -54.19
CA MET A 1 -6.52 -43.00 -53.47
C MET A 1 -7.29 -42.32 -52.35
N LYS A 2 -7.13 -42.79 -51.10
CA LYS A 2 -7.83 -42.23 -49.93
C LYS A 2 -6.91 -41.21 -49.27
N LEU A 3 -7.32 -39.94 -49.24
CA LEU A 3 -6.63 -38.90 -48.51
C LEU A 3 -7.04 -38.98 -47.01
N LEU A 4 -6.07 -39.32 -46.14
CA LEU A 4 -6.25 -39.20 -44.67
C LEU A 4 -6.07 -37.74 -44.30
N GLY A 5 -7.14 -37.11 -43.81
CA GLY A 5 -7.10 -35.79 -43.20
C GLY A 5 -6.54 -35.89 -41.79
N ILE A 6 -5.36 -35.30 -41.54
CA ILE A 6 -4.77 -35.13 -40.21
C ILE A 6 -5.45 -33.94 -39.57
N SER A 7 -6.36 -34.22 -38.62
CA SER A 7 -6.93 -33.15 -37.76
C SER A 7 -5.91 -32.79 -36.69
N GLN A 8 -5.29 -31.61 -36.81
CA GLN A 8 -4.46 -31.03 -35.75
C GLN A 8 -5.35 -30.48 -34.65
N PHE A 9 -5.36 -31.17 -33.52
CA PHE A 9 -6.00 -30.70 -32.29
C PHE A 9 -5.08 -29.63 -31.65
N LEU A 10 -5.44 -28.35 -31.80
CA LEU A 10 -4.72 -27.26 -31.16
C LEU A 10 -5.06 -27.27 -29.66
N LEU A 11 -4.13 -27.75 -28.82
CA LEU A 11 -4.25 -27.71 -27.37
C LEU A 11 -4.00 -26.27 -26.89
N ILE A 12 -5.07 -25.52 -26.64
CA ILE A 12 -4.96 -24.17 -26.02
C ILE A 12 -4.67 -24.37 -24.53
N VAL A 13 -3.40 -24.27 -24.16
CA VAL A 13 -2.99 -24.19 -22.76
C VAL A 13 -3.28 -22.76 -22.28
N SER A 14 -4.37 -22.58 -21.56
CA SER A 14 -4.67 -21.34 -20.88
C SER A 14 -3.71 -21.21 -19.67
N LEU A 15 -2.69 -20.36 -19.78
CA LEU A 15 -1.85 -19.96 -18.68
C LEU A 15 -2.70 -19.10 -17.72
N HIS A 16 -3.16 -19.70 -16.63
CA HIS A 16 -3.76 -18.97 -15.54
C HIS A 16 -2.63 -18.25 -14.79
N VAL A 17 -2.49 -16.95 -15.02
CA VAL A 17 -1.65 -16.09 -14.17
C VAL A 17 -2.40 -15.96 -12.85
N TYR A 18 -1.99 -16.72 -11.84
CA TYR A 18 -2.45 -16.55 -10.48
C TYR A 18 -1.85 -15.25 -9.92
N GLY A 19 -2.53 -14.13 -10.08
CA GLY A 19 -2.27 -12.92 -9.32
C GLY A 19 -2.53 -13.20 -7.84
N GLN A 20 -1.70 -12.63 -6.95
CA GLN A 20 -1.93 -12.78 -5.51
C GLN A 20 -3.24 -12.10 -5.10
N ASP A 21 -3.95 -12.74 -4.16
CA ASP A 21 -5.12 -12.16 -3.52
C ASP A 21 -4.72 -10.87 -2.76
N PRO A 22 -5.31 -9.72 -3.10
CA PRO A 22 -5.03 -8.44 -2.43
C PRO A 22 -5.17 -8.51 -0.91
N THR A 23 -6.09 -9.32 -0.41
CA THR A 23 -6.32 -9.57 1.02
C THR A 23 -5.09 -10.17 1.69
N THR A 24 -4.46 -11.15 1.06
CA THR A 24 -3.24 -11.79 1.57
C THR A 24 -2.07 -10.80 1.59
N ILE A 25 -1.91 -10.01 0.53
CA ILE A 25 -0.84 -8.99 0.44
C ILE A 25 -0.99 -7.99 1.59
N ARG A 26 -2.18 -7.41 1.81
CA ARG A 26 -2.37 -6.42 2.88
C ARG A 26 -2.12 -7.02 4.26
N LYS A 27 -2.64 -8.19 4.55
CA LYS A 27 -2.44 -8.86 5.84
C LYS A 27 -0.97 -9.16 6.16
N THR A 28 -0.17 -9.49 5.17
CA THR A 28 1.21 -9.96 5.37
C THR A 28 2.26 -8.88 5.14
N GLN A 29 1.99 -7.91 4.28
CA GLN A 29 2.98 -6.93 3.85
C GLN A 29 2.76 -5.54 4.45
N TYR A 30 1.51 -5.14 4.74
CA TYR A 30 1.20 -3.80 5.23
C TYR A 30 1.57 -3.62 6.71
N ASN A 31 1.79 -2.36 7.09
CA ASN A 31 2.00 -1.93 8.46
C ASN A 31 0.64 -1.84 9.20
N LEU A 32 0.22 -2.95 9.76
CA LEU A 32 -1.05 -3.07 10.46
C LEU A 32 -0.82 -3.33 11.95
N ASP A 33 -1.46 -2.54 12.81
CA ASP A 33 -1.58 -2.87 14.23
C ASP A 33 -2.89 -3.63 14.48
N LYS A 34 -2.81 -4.93 14.76
CA LYS A 34 -3.99 -5.82 14.94
C LYS A 34 -5.00 -5.70 13.79
N GLY A 35 -4.51 -5.59 12.57
CA GLY A 35 -5.32 -5.46 11.37
C GLY A 35 -5.78 -4.03 11.06
N ILE A 36 -5.39 -3.03 11.85
CA ILE A 36 -5.75 -1.62 11.67
C ILE A 36 -4.61 -0.90 10.95
N ALA A 37 -4.93 -0.24 9.84
CA ALA A 37 -3.99 0.54 9.05
C ALA A 37 -3.77 1.93 9.67
N ILE A 38 -2.56 2.49 9.43
CA ILE A 38 -2.17 3.86 9.81
C ILE A 38 -2.45 4.15 11.31
N GLU A 39 -2.30 3.14 12.18
CA GLU A 39 -2.60 3.27 13.62
C GLU A 39 -3.99 3.86 13.90
N GLY A 40 -4.97 3.69 12.97
CA GLY A 40 -6.33 4.20 13.09
C GLY A 40 -6.50 5.69 12.73
N TYR A 41 -5.55 6.30 12.06
CA TYR A 41 -5.73 7.62 11.45
C TYR A 41 -6.56 7.52 10.16
N ASP A 42 -7.33 8.57 9.88
CA ASP A 42 -8.24 8.66 8.73
C ASP A 42 -7.44 8.90 7.43
N PRO A 43 -7.39 7.92 6.50
CA PRO A 43 -6.59 8.06 5.27
C PRO A 43 -7.08 9.19 4.37
N VAL A 44 -8.38 9.51 4.36
CA VAL A 44 -8.96 10.58 3.54
C VAL A 44 -8.62 11.96 4.09
N ALA A 45 -8.46 12.09 5.41
CA ALA A 45 -8.14 13.36 6.05
C ALA A 45 -6.80 13.95 5.58
N TYR A 46 -5.81 13.11 5.31
CA TYR A 46 -4.52 13.55 4.78
C TYR A 46 -4.68 14.32 3.46
N PHE A 47 -5.57 13.86 2.58
CA PHE A 47 -5.79 14.47 1.27
C PHE A 47 -6.73 15.68 1.33
N LYS A 48 -7.85 15.54 2.05
CA LYS A 48 -8.89 16.58 2.08
C LYS A 48 -8.58 17.73 3.03
N GLN A 49 -8.03 17.40 4.22
CA GLN A 49 -7.75 18.37 5.26
C GLN A 49 -6.26 18.71 5.40
N GLN A 50 -5.37 18.01 4.70
CA GLN A 50 -3.91 18.14 4.85
C GLN A 50 -3.45 17.95 6.31
N LYS A 51 -4.13 17.03 7.01
CA LYS A 51 -3.90 16.76 8.44
C LYS A 51 -4.01 15.27 8.74
N ALA A 52 -3.18 14.80 9.65
CA ALA A 52 -3.33 13.52 10.31
C ALA A 52 -4.45 13.65 11.38
N ILE A 53 -5.58 13.02 11.13
CA ILE A 53 -6.75 13.08 12.03
C ILE A 53 -7.09 11.65 12.47
N LYS A 54 -7.18 11.43 13.78
CA LYS A 54 -7.61 10.13 14.34
C LYS A 54 -9.03 9.80 13.85
N GLY A 55 -9.16 8.60 13.31
CA GLY A 55 -10.47 8.02 13.00
C GLY A 55 -11.18 7.49 14.25
N LYS A 56 -12.46 7.22 14.10
CA LYS A 56 -13.33 6.66 15.14
C LYS A 56 -13.60 5.18 14.85
N LYS A 57 -13.46 4.32 15.84
CA LYS A 57 -13.72 2.88 15.71
C LYS A 57 -15.12 2.56 15.15
N GLY A 58 -16.13 3.37 15.49
CA GLY A 58 -17.50 3.23 14.98
C GLY A 58 -17.66 3.62 13.49
N LEU A 59 -16.67 4.26 12.89
CA LEU A 59 -16.64 4.64 11.48
C LEU A 59 -15.58 3.82 10.72
N ALA A 60 -15.52 2.51 10.94
CA ALA A 60 -14.56 1.63 10.30
C ALA A 60 -15.03 1.13 8.92
N VAL A 61 -14.07 0.82 8.05
CA VAL A 61 -14.23 0.02 6.83
C VAL A 61 -13.17 -1.06 6.83
N TYR A 62 -13.58 -2.30 6.64
CA TYR A 62 -12.66 -3.38 6.28
C TYR A 62 -12.55 -3.45 4.76
N ASP A 63 -11.34 -3.36 4.25
CA ASP A 63 -11.04 -3.42 2.82
C ASP A 63 -9.88 -4.37 2.57
N GLU A 64 -10.14 -5.47 1.89
CA GLU A 64 -9.18 -6.47 1.42
C GLU A 64 -8.03 -6.79 2.39
N GLY A 65 -8.34 -7.04 3.66
CA GLY A 65 -7.37 -7.48 4.66
C GLY A 65 -6.89 -6.41 5.64
N ALA A 66 -7.23 -5.14 5.43
CA ALA A 66 -6.92 -4.04 6.32
C ALA A 66 -8.18 -3.32 6.82
N THR A 67 -8.15 -2.81 8.04
CA THR A 67 -9.24 -2.01 8.61
C THR A 67 -8.81 -0.55 8.70
N TYR A 68 -9.61 0.33 8.13
CA TYR A 68 -9.41 1.79 8.15
C TYR A 68 -10.45 2.46 9.02
N TYR A 69 -10.02 3.45 9.82
CA TYR A 69 -10.91 4.27 10.64
C TYR A 69 -11.05 5.67 10.04
N PHE A 70 -12.25 6.25 10.15
CA PHE A 70 -12.56 7.55 9.58
C PHE A 70 -12.99 8.54 10.65
N SER A 71 -12.62 9.81 10.46
CA SER A 71 -12.97 10.91 11.35
C SER A 71 -14.42 11.38 11.16
N SER A 72 -14.97 11.16 9.95
CA SER A 72 -16.34 11.52 9.58
C SER A 72 -17.00 10.45 8.69
N GLN A 73 -18.33 10.46 8.66
CA GLN A 73 -19.11 9.60 7.74
C GLN A 73 -18.80 9.96 6.27
N GLU A 74 -18.61 11.23 5.97
CA GLU A 74 -18.27 11.68 4.62
C GLU A 74 -16.97 11.06 4.14
N ASN A 75 -15.89 11.11 4.94
CA ASN A 75 -14.60 10.52 4.59
C ASN A 75 -14.71 9.01 4.38
N LYS A 76 -15.49 8.32 5.23
CA LYS A 76 -15.78 6.90 5.09
C LYS A 76 -16.42 6.58 3.73
N GLU A 77 -17.44 7.33 3.30
CA GLU A 77 -18.11 7.11 2.01
C GLU A 77 -17.21 7.47 0.81
N VAL A 78 -16.35 8.48 0.97
CA VAL A 78 -15.35 8.84 -0.04
C VAL A 78 -14.34 7.69 -0.24
N PHE A 79 -13.82 7.13 0.84
CA PHE A 79 -12.88 6.00 0.79
C PHE A 79 -13.48 4.78 0.10
N LYS A 80 -14.71 4.41 0.44
CA LYS A 80 -15.40 3.24 -0.13
C LYS A 80 -15.54 3.29 -1.65
N LYS A 81 -15.59 4.47 -2.25
CA LYS A 81 -15.69 4.63 -3.71
C LYS A 81 -14.41 4.26 -4.43
N ASN A 82 -13.26 4.54 -3.84
CA ASN A 82 -11.96 4.20 -4.40
C ASN A 82 -10.87 4.13 -3.29
N PRO A 83 -10.78 3.01 -2.56
CA PRO A 83 -9.86 2.86 -1.44
C PRO A 83 -8.39 3.10 -1.82
N SER A 84 -7.97 2.60 -2.98
CA SER A 84 -6.58 2.62 -3.43
C SER A 84 -5.97 4.02 -3.57
N ILE A 85 -6.80 5.05 -3.79
CA ILE A 85 -6.34 6.45 -3.87
C ILE A 85 -5.83 6.94 -2.50
N TYR A 86 -6.45 6.46 -1.42
CA TYR A 86 -6.21 6.96 -0.07
C TYR A 86 -5.27 6.08 0.75
N GLU A 87 -4.93 4.89 0.26
CA GLU A 87 -3.96 4.03 0.92
C GLU A 87 -2.56 4.66 0.90
N PRO A 88 -1.79 4.56 2.00
CA PRO A 88 -0.42 5.03 2.00
C PRO A 88 0.46 4.16 1.11
N GLN A 89 1.46 4.77 0.50
CA GLN A 89 2.48 4.07 -0.25
C GLN A 89 3.24 3.09 0.65
N TYR A 90 3.77 2.04 0.06
CA TYR A 90 4.56 1.01 0.74
C TYR A 90 3.80 0.33 1.90
N GLY A 91 2.46 0.19 1.76
CA GLY A 91 1.62 -0.41 2.79
C GLY A 91 1.63 0.32 4.13
N GLY A 92 2.02 1.60 4.15
CA GLY A 92 2.10 2.40 5.37
C GLY A 92 3.42 2.27 6.15
N TRP A 93 4.45 1.61 5.60
CA TRP A 93 5.80 1.65 6.16
C TRP A 93 6.52 2.96 5.86
N CYS A 94 7.57 3.26 6.62
CA CYS A 94 8.38 4.46 6.43
C CYS A 94 8.98 4.52 5.02
N ALA A 95 8.59 5.55 4.24
CA ALA A 95 9.05 5.71 2.87
C ALA A 95 10.57 5.89 2.77
N TYR A 96 11.17 6.60 3.73
CA TYR A 96 12.62 6.80 3.76
C TYR A 96 13.38 5.48 3.97
N ALA A 97 12.97 4.66 4.94
CA ALA A 97 13.60 3.37 5.20
C ALA A 97 13.43 2.41 4.03
N MET A 98 12.26 2.43 3.39
CA MET A 98 11.99 1.67 2.17
C MET A 98 12.91 2.09 1.03
N GLY A 99 13.16 3.40 0.86
CA GLY A 99 14.06 3.92 -0.17
C GLY A 99 15.55 3.73 0.15
N LEU A 100 15.92 3.76 1.43
CA LEU A 100 17.31 3.64 1.84
C LEU A 100 17.82 2.20 1.70
N GLY A 101 17.13 1.23 2.31
CA GLY A 101 17.56 -0.17 2.38
C GLY A 101 16.46 -1.20 2.12
N GLY A 102 15.22 -0.79 1.85
CA GLY A 102 14.08 -1.70 1.69
C GLY A 102 13.59 -2.28 3.01
N GLU A 103 13.73 -1.53 4.10
CA GLU A 103 13.36 -1.99 5.44
C GLU A 103 11.92 -1.58 5.79
N LYS A 104 11.20 -2.47 6.46
CA LYS A 104 9.88 -2.23 7.03
C LYS A 104 10.01 -1.58 8.41
N VAL A 105 10.04 -0.26 8.44
CA VAL A 105 10.13 0.54 9.67
C VAL A 105 8.80 1.20 9.95
N SER A 106 8.28 1.10 11.19
CA SER A 106 7.06 1.76 11.64
C SER A 106 7.15 3.27 11.50
N VAL A 107 6.01 3.93 11.40
CA VAL A 107 5.90 5.36 11.15
C VAL A 107 5.41 6.13 12.39
N ASP A 108 5.48 7.45 12.30
CA ASP A 108 4.64 8.37 13.03
C ASP A 108 3.57 8.88 12.06
N PRO A 109 2.29 8.55 12.23
CA PRO A 109 1.23 8.95 11.30
C PRO A 109 1.07 10.46 11.13
N GLU A 110 1.55 11.27 12.08
CA GLU A 110 1.54 12.74 11.99
C GLU A 110 2.67 13.29 11.10
N THR A 111 3.66 12.45 10.78
CA THR A 111 4.78 12.81 9.90
C THR A 111 4.55 12.22 8.51
N PHE A 112 3.99 13.03 7.63
CA PHE A 112 3.58 12.62 6.29
C PHE A 112 3.92 13.63 5.19
N LYS A 113 3.80 13.19 3.95
CA LYS A 113 3.89 14.04 2.76
C LYS A 113 2.95 13.50 1.69
N ILE A 114 2.28 14.42 0.97
CA ILE A 114 1.53 14.07 -0.23
C ILE A 114 2.25 14.65 -1.45
N VAL A 115 2.59 13.78 -2.39
CA VAL A 115 3.23 14.14 -3.66
C VAL A 115 2.55 13.37 -4.77
N ASN A 116 2.17 14.05 -5.85
CA ASN A 116 1.51 13.43 -7.01
C ASN A 116 0.29 12.58 -6.61
N ASN A 117 -0.52 13.09 -5.70
CA ASN A 117 -1.71 12.41 -5.15
C ASN A 117 -1.39 11.05 -4.49
N LYS A 118 -0.23 10.90 -3.89
CA LYS A 118 0.22 9.72 -3.14
C LYS A 118 0.60 10.11 -1.72
N LEU A 119 0.15 9.33 -0.74
CA LEU A 119 0.45 9.53 0.68
C LEU A 119 1.71 8.75 1.05
N TYR A 120 2.70 9.45 1.56
CA TYR A 120 3.93 8.88 2.12
C TYR A 120 3.99 9.15 3.62
N LEU A 121 4.30 8.11 4.40
CA LEU A 121 4.44 8.19 5.85
C LEU A 121 5.90 8.01 6.24
N PHE A 122 6.30 8.62 7.37
CA PHE A 122 7.69 8.65 7.80
C PHE A 122 7.85 8.32 9.28
N TYR A 123 8.99 7.75 9.64
CA TYR A 123 9.41 7.61 11.02
C TYR A 123 9.81 8.97 11.59
N ASN A 124 9.33 9.27 12.80
CA ASN A 124 9.71 10.47 13.52
C ASN A 124 9.66 10.21 15.02
N ARG A 125 10.78 9.72 15.59
CA ARG A 125 10.91 9.49 17.03
C ARG A 125 12.36 9.77 17.45
N PHE A 126 12.59 10.05 18.72
CA PHE A 126 13.94 10.24 19.30
C PHE A 126 14.79 11.26 18.54
N PHE A 127 14.21 12.41 18.18
CA PHE A 127 14.85 13.50 17.40
C PHE A 127 15.24 13.11 15.96
N ASN A 128 14.87 11.93 15.50
CA ASN A 128 15.11 11.48 14.13
C ASN A 128 13.82 11.60 13.29
N ASN A 129 13.71 12.66 12.51
CA ASN A 129 12.62 12.89 11.57
C ASN A 129 13.10 12.54 10.14
N THR A 130 12.71 11.36 9.67
CA THR A 130 13.17 10.83 8.37
C THR A 130 12.56 11.54 7.15
N LEU A 131 11.47 12.30 7.31
CA LEU A 131 10.94 13.18 6.26
C LEU A 131 11.98 14.25 5.87
N LYS A 132 12.74 14.77 6.83
CA LYS A 132 13.82 15.74 6.54
C LYS A 132 14.91 15.10 5.66
N SER A 133 15.25 13.84 5.93
CA SER A 133 16.24 13.10 5.14
C SER A 133 15.69 12.73 3.75
N TRP A 134 14.43 12.31 3.66
CA TRP A 134 13.73 12.06 2.40
C TRP A 134 13.77 13.28 1.47
N ASN A 135 13.46 14.48 1.99
CA ASN A 135 13.41 15.71 1.20
C ASN A 135 14.77 16.11 0.58
N LYS A 136 15.89 15.58 1.08
CA LYS A 136 17.23 15.86 0.53
C LYS A 136 17.51 15.11 -0.78
N ASP A 137 16.85 13.96 -0.99
CA ASP A 137 17.06 13.10 -2.16
C ASP A 137 15.78 12.34 -2.55
N GLU A 138 14.64 13.05 -2.53
CA GLU A 138 13.31 12.46 -2.71
C GLU A 138 13.18 11.63 -3.99
N ARG A 139 13.69 12.16 -5.11
CA ARG A 139 13.54 11.50 -6.42
C ARG A 139 14.22 10.14 -6.45
N ASN A 140 15.45 10.05 -5.96
CA ASN A 140 16.22 8.82 -5.95
C ASN A 140 15.67 7.83 -4.92
N LEU A 141 15.34 8.32 -3.71
CA LEU A 141 14.74 7.50 -2.65
C LEU A 141 13.39 6.94 -3.06
N ASN A 142 12.54 7.72 -3.74
CA ASN A 142 11.25 7.26 -4.24
C ASN A 142 11.42 6.12 -5.26
N THR A 143 12.32 6.27 -6.23
CA THR A 143 12.61 5.23 -7.22
C THR A 143 13.07 3.93 -6.55
N LYS A 144 13.98 4.03 -5.57
CA LYS A 144 14.47 2.86 -4.82
C LYS A 144 13.38 2.24 -3.94
N ALA A 145 12.54 3.07 -3.31
CA ALA A 145 11.42 2.59 -2.50
C ALA A 145 10.41 1.80 -3.33
N ASP A 146 10.06 2.28 -4.52
CA ASP A 146 9.18 1.56 -5.46
C ASP A 146 9.78 0.21 -5.85
N GLN A 147 11.08 0.16 -6.18
CA GLN A 147 11.77 -1.08 -6.51
C GLN A 147 11.80 -2.07 -5.33
N ASN A 148 12.09 -1.58 -4.13
CA ASN A 148 12.16 -2.43 -2.94
C ASN A 148 10.76 -2.93 -2.53
N TRP A 149 9.74 -2.08 -2.59
CA TRP A 149 8.37 -2.48 -2.33
C TRP A 149 7.88 -3.57 -3.28
N ASN A 150 8.19 -3.44 -4.57
CA ASN A 150 7.85 -4.45 -5.57
C ASN A 150 8.49 -5.82 -5.27
N LYS A 151 9.66 -5.88 -4.62
CA LYS A 151 10.25 -7.16 -4.18
C LYS A 151 9.38 -7.84 -3.12
N PHE A 152 8.80 -7.09 -2.16
CA PHE A 152 7.88 -7.65 -1.17
C PHE A 152 6.60 -8.17 -1.82
N LEU A 153 6.04 -7.44 -2.77
CA LEU A 153 4.84 -7.85 -3.48
C LEU A 153 5.08 -9.13 -4.31
N ASN A 154 6.26 -9.27 -4.91
CA ASN A 154 6.60 -10.40 -5.77
C ASN A 154 7.21 -11.60 -5.02
N SER A 155 7.72 -11.42 -3.81
CA SER A 155 8.37 -12.50 -3.04
C SER A 155 7.42 -13.62 -2.62
N GLN A 156 6.11 -13.37 -2.64
CA GLN A 156 5.06 -14.34 -2.31
C GLN A 156 4.63 -15.19 -3.54
N THR A 157 5.21 -14.94 -4.72
CA THR A 157 4.84 -15.65 -5.96
C THR A 157 5.71 -16.88 -6.26
N LYS A 158 6.64 -17.23 -5.36
CA LYS A 158 7.38 -18.50 -5.52
C LYS A 158 6.60 -19.63 -4.85
N PRO A 159 6.28 -20.70 -5.62
CA PRO A 159 5.68 -21.93 -5.11
C PRO A 159 6.61 -22.63 -4.12
#